data_cd2824f73d3b4b07fbf1779a3c36577d
#
_entry.id   cd2824f73d3b4b07fbf1779a3c36577d
#
_cell.length_a   1.000
_cell.length_b   1.000
_cell.length_c   1.000
_cell.angle_alpha   90.00
_cell.angle_beta   90.00
_cell.angle_gamma   90.00
#
_symmetry.space_group_name_H-M   'P 1'
#
loop_
_entity.id
_entity.type
_entity.pdbx_description
1 polymer ?
#
loop_
_entity_poly.entity_id
_entity_poly.type
_entity_poly.pdbx_seq_one_letter_code
_entity_poly.pdbx_strand_id
1 'polypeptide(L)'
;TARHREFYEELKRKLFHAGYSTTERLTNALEYGAPQDRDRILLFGVQKDLLGEQRKGNALLGFDWQKYQSYTLSDIRSFPWPETTAFAEGSVTDCPEGVPESLTVEYWFRQNDVENHPNANDYFTPRGGIAKMKDIDEGDDSKKSYKRLHRWRYSPTVAYGNNEVHLHPYKVRRLSAAEALALQTLPKEFALPDDMTLTNKFKTIGNGVPYLLSSGIAKTIRDYLNGLK
;
A
#
# COMPACT_ATOMS: atom_id res chain seq x y z
N THR A 1 -15.34 11.30 6.83
CA THR A 1 -16.50 11.87 7.53
C THR A 1 -16.33 13.38 7.72
N ALA A 2 -17.41 14.15 7.87
CA ALA A 2 -17.36 15.61 8.06
C ALA A 2 -16.42 16.02 9.22
N ARG A 3 -16.49 15.32 10.36
CA ARG A 3 -15.61 15.55 11.52
C ARG A 3 -14.11 15.44 11.21
N HIS A 4 -13.71 14.49 10.38
CA HIS A 4 -12.30 14.35 9.99
C HIS A 4 -11.85 15.48 9.04
N ARG A 5 -12.79 16.00 8.24
CA ARG A 5 -12.51 17.13 7.34
C ARG A 5 -12.26 18.41 8.13
N GLU A 6 -13.06 18.71 9.13
CA GLU A 6 -12.87 19.88 10.02
C GLU A 6 -11.51 19.85 10.72
N PHE A 7 -11.15 18.68 11.29
CA PHE A 7 -9.83 18.51 11.92
C PHE A 7 -8.70 18.73 10.93
N TYR A 8 -8.84 18.25 9.71
CA TYR A 8 -7.81 18.39 8.67
C TYR A 8 -7.66 19.85 8.22
N GLU A 9 -8.75 20.57 8.04
CA GLU A 9 -8.72 22.02 7.71
C GLU A 9 -8.13 22.84 8.87
N GLU A 10 -8.41 22.47 10.11
CA GLU A 10 -7.80 23.10 11.28
C GLU A 10 -6.27 22.85 11.33
N LEU A 11 -5.81 21.64 11.03
CA LEU A 11 -4.40 21.31 10.93
C LEU A 11 -3.69 22.24 9.90
N LYS A 12 -4.28 22.38 8.70
CA LYS A 12 -3.72 23.27 7.66
C LYS A 12 -3.65 24.72 8.13
N ARG A 13 -4.70 25.21 8.81
CA ARG A 13 -4.69 26.58 9.39
C ARG A 13 -3.57 26.75 10.42
N LYS A 14 -3.39 25.78 11.31
CA LYS A 14 -2.29 25.81 12.30
C LYS A 14 -0.92 25.85 11.64
N LEU A 15 -0.71 25.03 10.58
CA LEU A 15 0.53 25.06 9.79
C LEU A 15 0.76 26.41 9.14
N PHE A 16 -0.29 27.01 8.55
CA PHE A 16 -0.21 28.33 7.96
C PHE A 16 0.19 29.40 8.98
N HIS A 17 -0.44 29.43 10.17
CA HIS A 17 -0.10 30.36 11.25
C HIS A 17 1.30 30.09 11.83
N ALA A 18 1.78 28.87 11.77
CA ALA A 18 3.16 28.50 12.13
C ALA A 18 4.18 28.85 11.02
N GLY A 19 3.77 29.54 9.95
CA GLY A 19 4.66 30.04 8.91
C GLY A 19 4.94 29.03 7.78
N TYR A 20 4.11 28.02 7.56
CA TYR A 20 4.27 27.06 6.48
C TYR A 20 3.41 27.40 5.26
N SER A 21 3.97 27.20 4.07
CA SER A 21 3.21 27.02 2.81
C SER A 21 3.06 25.53 2.57
N THR A 22 1.85 25.08 2.25
CA THR A 22 1.52 23.65 2.13
C THR A 22 0.94 23.27 0.79
N THR A 23 1.14 22.01 0.40
CA THR A 23 0.46 21.37 -0.73
C THR A 23 0.00 19.98 -0.32
N GLU A 24 -1.08 19.50 -0.92
CA GLU A 24 -1.66 18.21 -0.59
C GLU A 24 -2.12 17.47 -1.84
N ARG A 25 -2.15 16.14 -1.75
CA ARG A 25 -2.72 15.29 -2.77
C ARG A 25 -3.30 14.02 -2.17
N LEU A 26 -4.46 13.61 -2.68
CA LEU A 26 -4.93 12.23 -2.55
C LEU A 26 -4.13 11.38 -3.53
N THR A 27 -3.38 10.41 -3.03
CA THR A 27 -2.43 9.58 -3.78
C THR A 27 -2.77 8.13 -3.56
N ASN A 28 -2.78 7.34 -4.63
CA ASN A 28 -2.93 5.89 -4.54
C ASN A 28 -1.57 5.20 -4.67
N ALA A 29 -1.34 4.15 -3.90
CA ALA A 29 -0.07 3.42 -3.90
C ALA A 29 0.22 2.73 -5.25
N LEU A 30 -0.81 2.32 -5.97
CA LEU A 30 -0.71 1.77 -7.33
C LEU A 30 -0.01 2.72 -8.30
N GLU A 31 -0.23 4.04 -8.16
CA GLU A 31 0.41 5.04 -9.03
C GLU A 31 1.94 4.99 -8.95
N TYR A 32 2.49 4.48 -7.86
CA TYR A 32 3.94 4.35 -7.63
C TYR A 32 4.46 2.91 -7.80
N GLY A 33 3.63 2.02 -8.35
CA GLY A 33 4.02 0.63 -8.61
C GLY A 33 3.89 -0.32 -7.42
N ALA A 34 3.29 0.11 -6.30
CA ALA A 34 2.97 -0.82 -5.22
C ALA A 34 1.73 -1.65 -5.59
N PRO A 35 1.71 -2.98 -5.36
CA PRO A 35 0.60 -3.86 -5.75
C PRO A 35 -0.57 -3.76 -4.77
N GLN A 36 -0.99 -2.55 -4.45
CA GLN A 36 -2.02 -2.31 -3.44
C GLN A 36 -2.87 -1.09 -3.78
N ASP A 37 -4.18 -1.29 -3.89
CA ASP A 37 -5.16 -0.21 -4.00
C ASP A 37 -5.32 0.47 -2.64
N ARG A 38 -4.53 1.54 -2.41
CA ARG A 38 -4.43 2.22 -1.13
C ARG A 38 -4.34 3.72 -1.30
N ASP A 39 -5.45 4.39 -1.02
CA ASP A 39 -5.51 5.84 -1.01
C ASP A 39 -4.93 6.43 0.28
N ARG A 40 -4.13 7.48 0.13
CA ARG A 40 -3.61 8.29 1.24
C ARG A 40 -3.62 9.76 0.87
N ILE A 41 -4.11 10.59 1.78
CA ILE A 41 -3.91 12.03 1.70
C ILE A 41 -2.50 12.30 2.23
N LEU A 42 -1.67 12.89 1.39
CA LEU A 42 -0.34 13.33 1.75
C LEU A 42 -0.33 14.87 1.79
N LEU A 43 0.23 15.42 2.85
CA LEU A 43 0.40 16.85 3.06
C LEU A 43 1.90 17.15 3.21
N PHE A 44 2.40 18.04 2.37
CA PHE A 44 3.77 18.52 2.43
C PHE A 44 3.79 20.03 2.69
N GLY A 45 4.69 20.49 3.54
CA GLY A 45 4.82 21.91 3.87
C GLY A 45 6.27 22.35 4.00
N VAL A 46 6.56 23.57 3.58
CA VAL A 46 7.87 24.23 3.72
C VAL A 46 7.69 25.54 4.46
N GLN A 47 8.62 25.87 5.37
CA GLN A 47 8.65 27.17 6.04
C GLN A 47 8.82 28.29 5.01
N LYS A 48 8.02 29.34 5.15
CA LYS A 48 8.00 30.48 4.22
C LYS A 48 9.34 31.19 4.11
N ASP A 49 10.12 31.18 5.18
CA ASP A 49 11.46 31.81 5.20
C ASP A 49 12.46 31.13 4.25
N LEU A 50 12.21 29.86 3.93
CA LEU A 50 13.00 29.08 2.96
C LEU A 50 12.55 29.29 1.51
N LEU A 51 11.41 29.96 1.32
CA LEU A 51 10.82 30.23 0.00
C LEU A 51 11.18 31.63 -0.46
N GLY A 52 11.59 31.77 -1.73
CA GLY A 52 11.75 33.11 -2.36
C GLY A 52 10.42 33.89 -2.37
N GLU A 53 10.52 35.23 -2.46
CA GLU A 53 9.36 36.16 -2.37
C GLU A 53 8.18 35.74 -3.28
N GLN A 54 8.45 35.23 -4.49
CA GLN A 54 7.44 34.80 -5.44
C GLN A 54 6.68 33.53 -5.02
N ARG A 55 7.14 32.82 -3.98
CA ARG A 55 6.56 31.56 -3.47
C ARG A 55 5.94 31.69 -2.08
N LYS A 56 5.99 32.88 -1.47
CA LYS A 56 5.44 33.16 -0.14
C LYS A 56 3.92 33.28 -0.18
N GLY A 57 3.22 32.16 -0.44
CA GLY A 57 1.77 32.07 -0.41
C GLY A 57 1.27 31.06 0.62
N ASN A 58 -0.05 30.89 0.68
CA ASN A 58 -0.66 29.84 1.49
C ASN A 58 -0.43 28.46 0.86
N ALA A 59 -0.41 28.41 -0.48
CA ALA A 59 -0.16 27.22 -1.26
C ALA A 59 1.33 27.12 -1.64
N LEU A 60 1.89 25.95 -1.48
CA LEU A 60 3.24 25.64 -1.95
C LEU A 60 3.18 25.41 -3.46
N LEU A 61 3.80 26.31 -4.23
CA LEU A 61 3.77 26.26 -5.70
C LEU A 61 4.96 25.46 -6.25
N GLY A 62 4.75 24.80 -7.40
CA GLY A 62 5.80 24.08 -8.13
C GLY A 62 6.20 22.73 -7.56
N PHE A 63 5.46 22.19 -6.59
CA PHE A 63 5.67 20.83 -6.11
C PHE A 63 4.95 19.85 -7.04
N ASP A 64 5.73 19.04 -7.77
CA ASP A 64 5.20 18.08 -8.72
C ASP A 64 4.97 16.71 -8.08
N TRP A 65 3.77 16.49 -7.57
CA TRP A 65 3.35 15.22 -6.97
C TRP A 65 3.50 14.01 -7.90
N GLN A 66 3.46 14.21 -9.22
CA GLN A 66 3.44 13.15 -10.22
C GLN A 66 4.82 12.74 -10.71
N LYS A 67 5.86 13.50 -10.37
CA LYS A 67 7.22 13.36 -10.93
C LYS A 67 7.77 11.93 -10.92
N TYR A 68 7.46 11.16 -9.90
CA TYR A 68 7.95 9.80 -9.72
C TYR A 68 6.83 8.75 -9.71
N GLN A 69 5.69 9.06 -10.30
CA GLN A 69 4.66 8.08 -10.57
C GLN A 69 5.09 7.18 -11.74
N SER A 70 4.80 5.89 -11.64
CA SER A 70 5.04 4.89 -12.68
C SER A 70 3.81 4.68 -13.56
N TYR A 71 2.62 4.95 -13.01
CA TYR A 71 1.33 4.72 -13.67
C TYR A 71 0.35 5.83 -13.33
N THR A 72 -0.68 6.00 -14.18
CA THR A 72 -1.90 6.71 -13.80
C THR A 72 -2.96 5.71 -13.33
N LEU A 73 -3.92 6.14 -12.50
CA LEU A 73 -5.04 5.28 -12.11
C LEU A 73 -5.91 4.87 -13.32
N SER A 74 -5.96 5.72 -14.35
CA SER A 74 -6.66 5.41 -15.59
C SER A 74 -6.02 4.23 -16.31
N ASP A 75 -4.69 4.25 -16.46
CA ASP A 75 -3.94 3.16 -17.09
C ASP A 75 -4.14 1.85 -16.31
N ILE A 76 -4.00 1.92 -14.98
CA ILE A 76 -4.17 0.75 -14.12
C ILE A 76 -5.56 0.12 -14.28
N ARG A 77 -6.61 0.93 -14.35
CA ARG A 77 -7.97 0.43 -14.52
C ARG A 77 -8.26 -0.14 -15.90
N SER A 78 -7.46 0.21 -16.90
CA SER A 78 -7.60 -0.29 -18.27
C SER A 78 -6.94 -1.63 -18.53
N PHE A 79 -6.06 -2.10 -17.63
CA PHE A 79 -5.42 -3.41 -17.80
C PHE A 79 -6.44 -4.56 -17.70
N PRO A 80 -6.20 -5.66 -18.42
CA PRO A 80 -7.10 -6.81 -18.44
C PRO A 80 -6.94 -7.67 -17.17
N TRP A 81 -7.28 -7.10 -16.02
CA TRP A 81 -7.20 -7.83 -14.75
C TRP A 81 -8.08 -9.09 -14.80
N PRO A 82 -7.55 -10.25 -14.34
CA PRO A 82 -8.33 -11.47 -14.31
C PRO A 82 -9.55 -11.35 -13.40
N GLU A 83 -10.62 -12.03 -13.74
CA GLU A 83 -11.81 -12.13 -12.89
C GLU A 83 -11.55 -13.05 -11.69
N THR A 84 -12.50 -13.09 -10.77
CA THR A 84 -12.51 -14.03 -9.64
C THR A 84 -12.63 -15.46 -10.18
N THR A 85 -11.80 -16.38 -9.67
CA THR A 85 -11.76 -17.78 -10.10
C THR A 85 -11.94 -18.73 -8.93
N ALA A 86 -12.45 -19.93 -9.18
CA ALA A 86 -12.63 -20.94 -8.14
C ALA A 86 -11.32 -21.21 -7.40
N PHE A 87 -11.38 -21.27 -6.06
CA PHE A 87 -10.21 -21.56 -5.25
C PHE A 87 -9.70 -23.00 -5.51
N ALA A 88 -8.43 -23.10 -5.84
CA ALA A 88 -7.74 -24.38 -5.99
C ALA A 88 -6.45 -24.37 -5.18
N GLU A 89 -6.42 -25.16 -4.09
CA GLU A 89 -5.27 -25.23 -3.16
C GLU A 89 -4.02 -25.71 -3.88
N GLY A 90 -2.92 -24.94 -3.75
CA GLY A 90 -1.64 -25.28 -4.36
C GLY A 90 -1.60 -25.14 -5.88
N SER A 91 -2.64 -24.57 -6.51
CA SER A 91 -2.64 -24.39 -7.96
C SER A 91 -1.52 -23.46 -8.43
N VAL A 92 -0.98 -23.74 -9.60
CA VAL A 92 0.00 -22.90 -10.30
C VAL A 92 -0.62 -22.42 -11.61
N THR A 93 -0.52 -21.13 -11.88
CA THR A 93 -1.00 -20.52 -13.13
C THR A 93 0.02 -19.48 -13.60
N ASP A 94 0.07 -19.25 -14.90
CA ASP A 94 0.89 -18.18 -15.47
C ASP A 94 0.18 -16.83 -15.38
N CYS A 95 0.97 -15.74 -15.45
CA CYS A 95 0.42 -14.40 -15.52
C CYS A 95 -0.35 -14.24 -16.85
N PRO A 96 -1.61 -13.76 -16.80
CA PRO A 96 -2.37 -13.52 -18.03
C PRO A 96 -1.70 -12.46 -18.90
N GLU A 97 -1.82 -12.63 -20.22
CA GLU A 97 -1.28 -11.68 -21.18
C GLU A 97 -1.87 -10.28 -20.99
N GLY A 98 -1.02 -9.27 -21.08
CA GLY A 98 -1.40 -7.86 -20.91
C GLY A 98 -1.55 -7.37 -19.46
N VAL A 99 -1.46 -8.27 -18.47
CA VAL A 99 -1.44 -7.89 -17.05
C VAL A 99 -0.03 -7.38 -16.68
N PRO A 100 0.10 -6.20 -16.06
CA PRO A 100 1.41 -5.72 -15.60
C PRO A 100 1.86 -6.53 -14.39
N GLU A 101 2.72 -7.53 -14.62
CA GLU A 101 3.15 -8.48 -13.59
C GLU A 101 3.66 -7.79 -12.33
N SER A 102 4.43 -6.69 -12.48
CA SER A 102 4.98 -5.92 -11.36
C SER A 102 3.94 -5.28 -10.43
N LEU A 103 2.68 -5.20 -10.85
CA LEU A 103 1.57 -4.74 -10.02
C LEU A 103 0.77 -5.90 -9.39
N THR A 104 1.25 -7.14 -9.48
CA THR A 104 0.52 -8.30 -8.97
C THR A 104 1.03 -8.80 -7.62
N VAL A 105 0.16 -9.46 -6.88
CA VAL A 105 0.48 -10.10 -5.60
C VAL A 105 1.59 -11.14 -5.76
N GLU A 106 1.48 -12.00 -6.78
CA GLU A 106 2.41 -13.11 -7.02
C GLU A 106 3.82 -12.62 -7.36
N TYR A 107 3.94 -11.57 -8.18
CA TYR A 107 5.24 -10.97 -8.48
C TYR A 107 5.99 -10.58 -7.20
N TRP A 108 5.32 -9.89 -6.28
CA TRP A 108 5.94 -9.44 -5.04
C TRP A 108 6.22 -10.56 -4.06
N PHE A 109 5.40 -11.63 -4.07
CA PHE A 109 5.70 -12.82 -3.28
C PHE A 109 6.98 -13.50 -3.77
N ARG A 110 7.16 -13.64 -5.08
CA ARG A 110 8.38 -14.18 -5.70
C ARG A 110 9.59 -13.26 -5.49
N GLN A 111 9.42 -11.95 -5.76
CA GLN A 111 10.48 -10.95 -5.67
C GLN A 111 11.07 -10.87 -4.26
N ASN A 112 10.23 -11.00 -3.24
CA ASN A 112 10.64 -10.97 -1.84
C ASN A 112 10.97 -12.33 -1.24
N ASP A 113 10.89 -13.41 -2.06
CA ASP A 113 11.15 -14.78 -1.58
C ASP A 113 10.42 -15.07 -0.26
N VAL A 114 9.11 -14.81 -0.23
CA VAL A 114 8.31 -14.79 1.00
C VAL A 114 8.30 -16.13 1.75
N GLU A 115 8.59 -17.25 1.06
CA GLU A 115 8.64 -18.59 1.66
C GLU A 115 9.90 -18.81 2.49
N ASN A 116 11.02 -18.17 2.11
CA ASN A 116 12.30 -18.26 2.83
C ASN A 116 12.56 -17.03 3.72
N HIS A 117 11.63 -16.09 3.78
CA HIS A 117 11.74 -14.88 4.58
C HIS A 117 11.68 -15.19 6.09
N PRO A 118 12.41 -14.48 6.98
CA PRO A 118 12.34 -14.69 8.44
C PRO A 118 10.92 -14.70 9.03
N ASN A 119 10.03 -13.86 8.51
CA ASN A 119 8.63 -13.80 8.95
C ASN A 119 7.66 -14.68 8.11
N ALA A 120 8.16 -15.69 7.38
CA ALA A 120 7.34 -16.58 6.55
C ALA A 120 6.30 -17.36 7.34
N ASN A 121 6.65 -17.76 8.57
CA ASN A 121 5.80 -18.56 9.46
C ASN A 121 4.95 -17.70 10.42
N ASP A 122 5.03 -16.38 10.32
CA ASP A 122 4.27 -15.45 11.13
C ASP A 122 2.86 -15.23 10.55
N TYR A 123 1.97 -16.19 10.75
CA TYR A 123 0.57 -16.08 10.31
C TYR A 123 -0.40 -16.61 11.37
N PHE A 124 -1.64 -16.10 11.35
CA PHE A 124 -2.69 -16.58 12.25
C PHE A 124 -3.13 -17.98 11.84
N THR A 125 -2.82 -18.99 12.68
CA THR A 125 -3.30 -20.34 12.49
C THR A 125 -4.83 -20.39 12.64
N PRO A 126 -5.55 -20.95 11.66
CA PRO A 126 -6.99 -21.07 11.76
C PRO A 126 -7.38 -22.01 12.92
N ARG A 127 -8.18 -21.50 13.85
CA ARG A 127 -8.77 -22.33 14.94
C ARG A 127 -10.08 -23.01 14.51
N GLY A 128 -10.62 -22.62 13.37
CA GLY A 128 -11.85 -23.10 12.77
C GLY A 128 -12.12 -22.36 11.46
N GLY A 129 -13.20 -22.72 10.76
CA GLY A 129 -13.58 -22.06 9.52
C GLY A 129 -12.74 -22.41 8.29
N ILE A 130 -11.97 -23.51 8.35
CA ILE A 130 -11.17 -24.00 7.20
C ILE A 130 -12.07 -24.27 5.99
N ALA A 131 -13.20 -24.95 6.18
CA ALA A 131 -14.18 -25.17 5.12
C ALA A 131 -14.62 -23.83 4.49
N LYS A 132 -15.00 -22.86 5.32
CA LYS A 132 -15.37 -21.52 4.82
C LYS A 132 -14.26 -20.83 4.04
N MET A 133 -12.99 -21.05 4.43
CA MET A 133 -11.88 -20.49 3.65
C MET A 133 -11.77 -21.15 2.27
N LYS A 134 -12.05 -22.46 2.17
CA LYS A 134 -12.01 -23.18 0.89
C LYS A 134 -13.15 -22.75 -0.06
N ASP A 135 -14.26 -22.29 0.49
CA ASP A 135 -15.43 -21.83 -0.28
C ASP A 135 -15.30 -20.40 -0.79
N ILE A 136 -14.18 -19.71 -0.52
CA ILE A 136 -13.95 -18.34 -0.98
C ILE A 136 -13.02 -18.37 -2.18
N ASP A 137 -13.52 -17.90 -3.30
CA ASP A 137 -12.84 -17.89 -4.58
C ASP A 137 -11.59 -16.99 -4.58
N GLU A 138 -10.62 -17.31 -5.42
CA GLU A 138 -9.43 -16.48 -5.62
C GLU A 138 -9.83 -15.15 -6.24
N GLY A 139 -9.53 -14.04 -5.56
CA GLY A 139 -9.93 -12.70 -5.95
C GLY A 139 -11.26 -12.23 -5.38
N ASP A 140 -11.95 -13.02 -4.55
CA ASP A 140 -13.17 -12.55 -3.85
C ASP A 140 -12.82 -11.65 -2.68
N ASP A 141 -12.95 -10.36 -2.90
CA ASP A 141 -12.78 -9.29 -1.89
C ASP A 141 -14.09 -8.57 -1.55
N SER A 142 -15.23 -9.11 -1.97
CA SER A 142 -16.56 -8.53 -1.82
C SER A 142 -16.99 -8.37 -0.35
N LYS A 143 -16.50 -9.24 0.55
CA LYS A 143 -16.85 -9.24 1.96
C LYS A 143 -15.82 -8.48 2.79
N LYS A 144 -16.27 -7.92 3.92
CA LYS A 144 -15.37 -7.22 4.85
C LYS A 144 -14.29 -8.16 5.43
N SER A 145 -14.67 -9.40 5.78
CA SER A 145 -13.79 -10.41 6.35
C SER A 145 -13.54 -11.53 5.36
N TYR A 146 -12.38 -12.18 5.48
CA TYR A 146 -11.99 -13.30 4.60
C TYR A 146 -11.90 -12.91 3.11
N LYS A 147 -11.41 -11.72 2.80
CA LYS A 147 -11.04 -11.37 1.43
C LYS A 147 -9.90 -12.27 0.98
N ARG A 148 -10.10 -13.00 -0.12
CA ARG A 148 -9.02 -13.77 -0.74
C ARG A 148 -8.36 -12.94 -1.83
N LEU A 149 -7.05 -12.80 -1.77
CA LEU A 149 -6.30 -12.14 -2.83
C LEU A 149 -6.35 -12.96 -4.12
N HIS A 150 -6.20 -12.27 -5.25
CA HIS A 150 -5.91 -12.91 -6.54
C HIS A 150 -4.41 -12.80 -6.82
N ARG A 151 -3.74 -13.90 -7.19
CA ARG A 151 -2.29 -13.89 -7.43
C ARG A 151 -1.89 -12.90 -8.54
N TRP A 152 -2.67 -12.80 -9.61
CA TRP A 152 -2.41 -11.94 -10.76
C TRP A 152 -3.22 -10.63 -10.76
N ARG A 153 -3.55 -10.13 -9.58
CA ARG A 153 -4.14 -8.81 -9.37
C ARG A 153 -3.37 -8.07 -8.28
N TYR A 154 -3.60 -6.76 -8.20
CA TYR A 154 -3.18 -6.00 -7.02
C TYR A 154 -4.05 -6.33 -5.80
N SER A 155 -3.50 -6.14 -4.62
CA SER A 155 -4.21 -6.33 -3.35
C SER A 155 -5.15 -5.16 -3.07
N PRO A 156 -6.35 -5.40 -2.51
CA PRO A 156 -7.09 -4.34 -1.83
C PRO A 156 -6.27 -3.79 -0.66
N THR A 157 -6.69 -2.62 -0.11
CA THR A 157 -6.00 -2.01 1.03
C THR A 157 -5.85 -2.99 2.18
N VAL A 158 -4.61 -3.18 2.63
CA VAL A 158 -4.32 -3.95 3.82
C VAL A 158 -4.71 -3.13 5.07
N ALA A 159 -5.80 -3.55 5.70
CA ALA A 159 -6.28 -2.98 6.95
C ALA A 159 -6.21 -4.07 8.03
N TYR A 160 -5.00 -4.33 8.52
CA TYR A 160 -4.73 -5.39 9.47
C TYR A 160 -5.09 -4.99 10.90
N GLY A 161 -6.39 -4.75 11.13
CA GLY A 161 -6.95 -4.58 12.46
C GLY A 161 -7.81 -5.79 12.83
N ASN A 162 -7.74 -6.28 14.08
CA ASN A 162 -8.67 -7.26 14.63
C ASN A 162 -8.94 -8.51 13.75
N ASN A 163 -7.90 -9.15 13.24
CA ASN A 163 -8.00 -10.36 12.41
C ASN A 163 -8.54 -10.16 10.97
N GLU A 164 -8.50 -8.97 10.43
CA GLU A 164 -8.87 -8.67 9.03
C GLU A 164 -7.74 -8.98 8.03
N VAL A 165 -6.79 -9.86 8.37
CA VAL A 165 -5.72 -10.27 7.47
C VAL A 165 -6.29 -11.06 6.30
N HIS A 166 -5.92 -10.71 5.09
CA HIS A 166 -6.41 -11.33 3.86
C HIS A 166 -6.03 -12.81 3.78
N LEU A 167 -6.84 -13.59 3.04
CA LEU A 167 -6.52 -14.97 2.69
C LEU A 167 -5.49 -15.01 1.57
N HIS A 168 -4.58 -15.98 1.69
CA HIS A 168 -3.61 -16.28 0.65
C HIS A 168 -4.31 -16.73 -0.64
N PRO A 169 -3.83 -16.36 -1.83
CA PRO A 169 -4.49 -16.71 -3.10
C PRO A 169 -4.79 -18.20 -3.25
N TYR A 170 -3.81 -19.06 -2.98
CA TYR A 170 -3.89 -20.51 -3.23
C TYR A 170 -3.47 -21.38 -2.02
N LYS A 171 -3.41 -20.82 -0.80
CA LYS A 171 -3.23 -21.60 0.46
C LYS A 171 -4.43 -21.40 1.39
N VAL A 172 -4.78 -22.43 2.16
CA VAL A 172 -5.92 -22.38 3.10
C VAL A 172 -5.50 -21.71 4.40
N ARG A 173 -5.03 -20.47 4.33
CA ARG A 173 -4.62 -19.67 5.47
C ARG A 173 -4.67 -18.16 5.15
N ARG A 174 -4.53 -17.37 6.18
CA ARG A 174 -4.27 -15.94 6.03
C ARG A 174 -2.84 -15.69 5.56
N LEU A 175 -2.58 -14.47 5.10
CA LEU A 175 -1.22 -14.06 4.75
C LEU A 175 -0.29 -14.18 5.96
N SER A 176 0.97 -14.50 5.69
CA SER A 176 2.06 -14.32 6.64
C SER A 176 2.49 -12.85 6.72
N ALA A 177 3.27 -12.51 7.75
CA ALA A 177 3.85 -11.17 7.85
C ALA A 177 4.82 -10.90 6.68
N ALA A 178 5.56 -11.91 6.20
CA ALA A 178 6.41 -11.80 5.02
C ALA A 178 5.62 -11.40 3.77
N GLU A 179 4.51 -12.08 3.50
CA GLU A 179 3.62 -11.78 2.37
C GLU A 179 3.01 -10.38 2.49
N ALA A 180 2.62 -9.99 3.70
CA ALA A 180 2.10 -8.66 3.95
C ALA A 180 3.16 -7.55 3.81
N LEU A 181 4.42 -7.79 4.20
CA LEU A 181 5.55 -6.88 3.98
C LEU A 181 5.86 -6.74 2.48
N ALA A 182 5.79 -7.84 1.72
CA ALA A 182 5.96 -7.82 0.27
C ALA A 182 4.91 -6.94 -0.42
N LEU A 183 3.63 -7.00 -0.01
CA LEU A 183 2.57 -6.12 -0.52
C LEU A 183 2.74 -4.65 -0.14
N GLN A 184 3.49 -4.36 0.93
CA GLN A 184 3.94 -3.00 1.27
C GLN A 184 5.22 -2.61 0.51
N THR A 185 5.69 -3.44 -0.41
CA THR A 185 6.87 -3.23 -1.24
C THR A 185 8.15 -2.96 -0.43
N LEU A 186 8.23 -3.48 0.79
CA LEU A 186 9.45 -3.38 1.60
C LEU A 186 10.54 -4.28 1.00
N PRO A 187 11.83 -3.90 1.13
CA PRO A 187 12.93 -4.75 0.69
C PRO A 187 12.87 -6.13 1.36
N LYS A 188 13.27 -7.18 0.64
CA LYS A 188 13.24 -8.56 1.15
C LYS A 188 14.07 -8.80 2.42
N GLU A 189 15.03 -7.93 2.68
CA GLU A 189 15.89 -7.97 3.87
C GLU A 189 15.20 -7.36 5.11
N PHE A 190 14.07 -6.65 4.93
CA PHE A 190 13.35 -6.03 6.03
C PHE A 190 12.51 -7.06 6.77
N ALA A 191 12.89 -7.40 7.99
CA ALA A 191 12.18 -8.33 8.85
C ALA A 191 11.68 -7.64 10.13
N LEU A 192 10.52 -8.07 10.60
CA LEU A 192 10.01 -7.67 11.91
C LEU A 192 10.61 -8.56 13.02
N PRO A 193 10.90 -7.99 14.21
CA PRO A 193 11.50 -8.72 15.32
C PRO A 193 10.71 -9.95 15.74
N ASP A 194 11.42 -11.02 16.16
CA ASP A 194 10.80 -12.28 16.56
C ASP A 194 10.00 -12.16 17.86
N ASP A 195 10.42 -11.28 18.77
CA ASP A 195 9.73 -10.97 20.04
C ASP A 195 8.47 -10.13 19.89
N MET A 196 8.23 -9.58 18.68
CA MET A 196 7.02 -8.84 18.39
C MET A 196 5.81 -9.78 18.25
N THR A 197 4.73 -9.52 18.99
CA THR A 197 3.51 -10.32 18.86
C THR A 197 2.93 -10.25 17.45
N LEU A 198 2.33 -11.33 16.98
CA LEU A 198 1.75 -11.41 15.64
C LEU A 198 0.72 -10.29 15.36
N THR A 199 -0.11 -9.96 16.34
CA THR A 199 -1.07 -8.85 16.24
C THR A 199 -0.35 -7.51 16.02
N ASN A 200 0.75 -7.28 16.71
CA ASN A 200 1.53 -6.04 16.55
C ASN A 200 2.25 -6.02 15.20
N LYS A 201 2.79 -7.15 14.73
CA LYS A 201 3.39 -7.26 13.40
C LYS A 201 2.38 -6.79 12.33
N PHE A 202 1.19 -7.37 12.29
CA PHE A 202 0.17 -6.98 11.31
C PHE A 202 -0.35 -5.55 11.49
N LYS A 203 -0.52 -5.08 12.72
CA LYS A 203 -0.90 -3.70 12.99
C LYS A 203 0.15 -2.71 12.47
N THR A 204 1.42 -3.00 12.68
CA THR A 204 2.54 -2.19 12.17
C THR A 204 2.54 -2.15 10.65
N ILE A 205 2.41 -3.30 9.99
CA ILE A 205 2.34 -3.40 8.53
C ILE A 205 1.13 -2.62 7.99
N GLY A 206 -0.05 -2.80 8.60
CA GLY A 206 -1.28 -2.14 8.16
C GLY A 206 -1.27 -0.62 8.34
N ASN A 207 -0.53 -0.10 9.32
CA ASN A 207 -0.35 1.35 9.54
C ASN A 207 0.73 1.96 8.63
N GLY A 208 1.59 1.14 8.04
CA GLY A 208 2.65 1.57 7.15
C GLY A 208 2.14 2.23 5.86
N VAL A 209 3.00 2.98 5.24
CA VAL A 209 2.83 3.49 3.86
C VAL A 209 3.71 2.63 2.95
N PRO A 210 3.22 2.15 1.79
CA PRO A 210 4.02 1.34 0.89
C PRO A 210 5.35 2.00 0.52
N TYR A 211 6.42 1.21 0.54
CA TYR A 211 7.79 1.73 0.39
C TYR A 211 8.00 2.46 -0.95
N LEU A 212 7.47 1.93 -2.06
CA LEU A 212 7.60 2.59 -3.36
C LEU A 212 6.90 3.94 -3.38
N LEU A 213 5.70 4.07 -2.79
CA LEU A 213 5.02 5.35 -2.64
C LEU A 213 5.86 6.32 -1.81
N SER A 214 6.32 5.90 -0.64
CA SER A 214 7.14 6.73 0.26
C SER A 214 8.45 7.16 -0.42
N SER A 215 9.11 6.25 -1.13
CA SER A 215 10.36 6.51 -1.87
C SER A 215 10.13 7.53 -3.00
N GLY A 216 9.06 7.38 -3.77
CA GLY A 216 8.70 8.32 -4.84
C GLY A 216 8.48 9.73 -4.30
N ILE A 217 7.69 9.86 -3.24
CA ILE A 217 7.44 11.15 -2.57
C ILE A 217 8.72 11.74 -1.98
N ALA A 218 9.56 10.94 -1.31
CA ALA A 218 10.83 11.41 -0.76
C ALA A 218 11.77 11.97 -1.85
N LYS A 219 11.81 11.32 -3.02
CA LYS A 219 12.56 11.83 -4.19
C LYS A 219 11.99 13.17 -4.67
N THR A 220 10.67 13.29 -4.77
CA THR A 220 10.01 14.56 -5.14
C THR A 220 10.35 15.67 -4.16
N ILE A 221 10.27 15.39 -2.85
CA ILE A 221 10.61 16.36 -1.79
C ILE A 221 12.08 16.80 -1.91
N ARG A 222 13.01 15.84 -2.05
CA ARG A 222 14.43 16.13 -2.24
C ARG A 222 14.68 17.05 -3.42
N ASP A 223 14.09 16.73 -4.56
CA ASP A 223 14.29 17.49 -5.79
C ASP A 223 13.69 18.89 -5.68
N TYR A 224 12.52 19.00 -5.05
CA TYR A 224 11.88 20.29 -4.78
C TYR A 224 12.78 21.17 -3.89
N LEU A 225 13.28 20.63 -2.77
CA LEU A 225 14.14 21.37 -1.84
C LEU A 225 15.48 21.76 -2.48
N ASN A 226 16.06 20.93 -3.33
CA ASN A 226 17.26 21.27 -4.10
C ASN A 226 17.02 22.42 -5.10
N GLY A 227 15.82 22.56 -5.62
CA GLY A 227 15.42 23.65 -6.51
C GLY A 227 15.06 24.96 -5.79
N LEU A 228 15.08 24.99 -4.44
CA LEU A 228 14.94 26.22 -3.66
C LEU A 228 16.27 26.95 -3.41
N LYS A 229 17.39 26.28 -3.61
CA LYS A 229 18.75 26.84 -3.51
C LYS A 229 19.08 27.58 -4.80
#